data_b3cb98eb4f6cf2d9f154f9bd0dd9b783
#
_entry.id   b3cb98eb4f6cf2d9f154f9bd0dd9b783
#
_cell.length_a   1.000
_cell.length_b   1.000
_cell.length_c   1.000
_cell.angle_alpha   90.00
_cell.angle_beta   90.00
_cell.angle_gamma   90.00
#
_symmetry.space_group_name_H-M   'P 1'
#
loop_
_entity.id
_entity.type
_entity.pdbx_description
1 polymer ?
#
loop_
_entity_poly.entity_id
_entity_poly.type
_entity_poly.pdbx_seq_one_letter_code
_entity_poly.pdbx_strand_id
1 'polypeptide(L)'
;MIETISRINSAVNGFIWGVPAMIALMGVGIYLSIRLKFMQVTKFAYIMKTTVGRIFKKRNVADGALSPFQAATTALAATVGTGNIAGVAGAISIGGPGSVFWMWISAILGMCTKFTEVTLAVYFRKKNKNGELVGGPMYYISNGLPKKWIFLAYAFATFGVLTVFGTGNATQVNTITAAINVALEGYGIVKSGGSQTINLIIGIIVTILVGLVLLGGIKRIGTVTEKLVPFMALLYVVLALGVVFLNINRVPEVFGSIIYGAFNPRAVTGGVIGSFFLSMKKGVSRGIFSNEAGLGTGPIAHASADTGKPVKQGFFGVFEVFADTIVICTLTALVILCSGVNIPFGSPAGAELTISGFIKAYGHGVSVFTAVAMCSFAFSTIIGWGLYGARCIEFLFSEKVIKPFMVVYSLMAIVGATMDLGLLWDISDTFNGLMAIPNLIALFLLANVAIKLKNEYFEGEGKEK
;
A
#
# COMPACT_ATOMS: atom_id res chain seq x y z
N MET A 1 18.03 -8.59 26.51
CA MET A 1 16.66 -8.90 26.06
C MET A 1 16.31 -8.18 24.75
N ILE A 2 16.38 -6.84 24.66
CA ILE A 2 16.09 -6.06 23.44
C ILE A 2 16.97 -6.50 22.28
N GLU A 3 18.29 -6.62 22.46
CA GLU A 3 19.22 -7.10 21.41
C GLU A 3 18.89 -8.51 20.90
N THR A 4 18.48 -9.41 21.80
CA THR A 4 18.10 -10.76 21.42
C THR A 4 16.82 -10.73 20.56
N ILE A 5 15.82 -9.93 20.95
CA ILE A 5 14.58 -9.72 20.17
C ILE A 5 14.92 -9.13 18.81
N SER A 6 15.75 -8.08 18.77
CA SER A 6 16.18 -7.44 17.52
C SER A 6 16.87 -8.43 16.57
N ARG A 7 17.80 -9.25 17.10
CA ARG A 7 18.52 -10.27 16.31
C ARG A 7 17.58 -11.34 15.76
N ILE A 8 16.66 -11.85 16.57
CA ILE A 8 15.66 -12.84 16.12
C ILE A 8 14.77 -12.21 15.07
N ASN A 9 14.26 -11.01 15.33
CA ASN A 9 13.39 -10.29 14.39
C ASN A 9 14.09 -10.05 13.04
N SER A 10 15.35 -9.60 13.06
CA SER A 10 16.13 -9.36 11.84
C SER A 10 16.35 -10.64 11.03
N ALA A 11 16.56 -11.77 11.69
CA ALA A 11 16.68 -13.06 11.01
C ALA A 11 15.35 -13.48 10.35
N VAL A 12 14.24 -13.35 11.07
CA VAL A 12 12.89 -13.66 10.57
C VAL A 12 12.50 -12.69 9.45
N ASN A 13 12.71 -11.39 9.62
CA ASN A 13 12.44 -10.36 8.61
C ASN A 13 13.24 -10.60 7.33
N GLY A 14 14.55 -10.90 7.49
CA GLY A 14 15.43 -11.23 6.37
C GLY A 14 14.99 -12.46 5.57
N PHE A 15 14.37 -13.45 6.22
CA PHE A 15 13.78 -14.61 5.56
C PHE A 15 12.46 -14.25 4.86
N ILE A 16 11.57 -13.54 5.55
CA ILE A 16 10.22 -13.18 5.04
C ILE A 16 10.29 -12.20 3.87
N TRP A 17 11.13 -11.18 3.94
CA TRP A 17 11.40 -10.25 2.83
C TRP A 17 12.58 -10.70 1.96
N GLY A 18 13.05 -11.93 2.17
CA GLY A 18 14.10 -12.57 1.42
C GLY A 18 13.61 -13.24 0.13
N VAL A 19 14.53 -14.01 -0.46
CA VAL A 19 14.29 -14.77 -1.70
C VAL A 19 13.09 -15.73 -1.61
N PRO A 20 12.88 -16.48 -0.50
CA PRO A 20 11.77 -17.44 -0.41
C PRO A 20 10.39 -16.77 -0.54
N ALA A 21 10.17 -15.67 0.18
CA ALA A 21 8.88 -14.97 0.09
C ALA A 21 8.68 -14.26 -1.26
N MET A 22 9.76 -13.70 -1.83
CA MET A 22 9.72 -13.18 -3.19
C MET A 22 9.28 -14.25 -4.21
N ILE A 23 9.86 -15.43 -4.13
CA ILE A 23 9.48 -16.56 -4.99
C ILE A 23 8.01 -16.94 -4.79
N ALA A 24 7.55 -16.98 -3.54
CA ALA A 24 6.15 -17.29 -3.24
C ALA A 24 5.19 -16.24 -3.78
N LEU A 25 5.44 -14.95 -3.52
CA LEU A 25 4.61 -13.84 -3.96
C LEU A 25 4.58 -13.72 -5.49
N MET A 26 5.76 -13.72 -6.12
CA MET A 26 5.85 -13.68 -7.58
C MET A 26 5.33 -14.97 -8.23
N GLY A 27 5.60 -16.13 -7.62
CA GLY A 27 5.13 -17.42 -8.10
C GLY A 27 3.60 -17.53 -8.11
N VAL A 28 2.94 -17.11 -7.04
CA VAL A 28 1.46 -17.03 -6.98
C VAL A 28 0.94 -16.02 -8.00
N GLY A 29 1.60 -14.86 -8.15
CA GLY A 29 1.26 -13.86 -9.17
C GLY A 29 1.36 -14.41 -10.59
N ILE A 30 2.43 -15.15 -10.92
CA ILE A 30 2.60 -15.82 -12.22
C ILE A 30 1.52 -16.89 -12.41
N TYR A 31 1.34 -17.76 -11.42
CA TYR A 31 0.33 -18.81 -11.44
C TYR A 31 -1.08 -18.24 -11.73
N LEU A 32 -1.48 -17.22 -10.99
CA LEU A 32 -2.78 -16.58 -11.17
C LEU A 32 -2.88 -15.85 -12.51
N SER A 33 -1.81 -15.18 -12.96
CA SER A 33 -1.78 -14.52 -14.27
C SER A 33 -2.00 -15.51 -15.42
N ILE A 34 -1.32 -16.66 -15.39
CA ILE A 34 -1.51 -17.73 -16.39
C ILE A 34 -2.94 -18.27 -16.33
N ARG A 35 -3.42 -18.63 -15.13
CA ARG A 35 -4.76 -19.20 -14.92
C ARG A 35 -5.89 -18.24 -15.30
N LEU A 36 -5.71 -16.94 -15.11
CA LEU A 36 -6.65 -15.89 -15.50
C LEU A 36 -6.44 -15.42 -16.94
N LYS A 37 -5.51 -16.05 -17.72
CA LYS A 37 -5.19 -15.72 -19.12
C LYS A 37 -4.69 -14.28 -19.29
N PHE A 38 -3.82 -13.85 -18.38
CA PHE A 38 -3.24 -12.49 -18.36
C PHE A 38 -4.30 -11.39 -18.52
N MET A 39 -5.42 -11.52 -17.79
CA MET A 39 -6.54 -10.57 -17.92
C MET A 39 -6.16 -9.12 -17.58
N GLN A 40 -5.16 -8.90 -16.75
CA GLN A 40 -4.62 -7.58 -16.44
C GLN A 40 -4.01 -6.88 -17.66
N VAL A 41 -3.69 -7.62 -18.72
CA VAL A 41 -3.24 -7.11 -20.02
C VAL A 41 -4.34 -7.23 -21.07
N THR A 42 -4.88 -8.45 -21.25
CA THR A 42 -5.84 -8.76 -22.33
C THR A 42 -7.20 -8.07 -22.18
N LYS A 43 -7.59 -7.71 -20.96
CA LYS A 43 -8.85 -7.03 -20.63
C LYS A 43 -8.63 -5.67 -19.96
N PHE A 44 -7.41 -5.11 -20.01
CA PHE A 44 -7.07 -3.88 -19.28
C PHE A 44 -8.00 -2.71 -19.64
N ALA A 45 -8.23 -2.44 -20.92
CA ALA A 45 -9.14 -1.36 -21.34
C ALA A 45 -10.57 -1.54 -20.82
N TYR A 46 -11.08 -2.78 -20.83
CA TYR A 46 -12.39 -3.10 -20.26
C TYR A 46 -12.42 -2.86 -18.75
N ILE A 47 -11.38 -3.28 -18.03
CA ILE A 47 -11.24 -3.07 -16.59
C ILE A 47 -11.23 -1.57 -16.26
N MET A 48 -10.42 -0.77 -16.96
CA MET A 48 -10.36 0.68 -16.75
C MET A 48 -11.70 1.36 -17.05
N LYS A 49 -12.38 0.98 -18.11
CA LYS A 49 -13.73 1.49 -18.44
C LYS A 49 -14.76 1.13 -17.35
N THR A 50 -14.65 -0.05 -16.76
CA THR A 50 -15.59 -0.54 -15.74
C THR A 50 -15.34 0.08 -14.37
N THR A 51 -14.11 0.46 -14.06
CA THR A 51 -13.71 1.09 -12.80
C THR A 51 -13.73 2.61 -12.91
N VAL A 52 -12.77 3.22 -13.58
CA VAL A 52 -12.60 4.68 -13.70
C VAL A 52 -13.81 5.32 -14.37
N GLY A 53 -14.34 4.73 -15.42
CA GLY A 53 -15.51 5.24 -16.14
C GLY A 53 -16.81 5.27 -15.32
N ARG A 54 -16.81 4.73 -14.10
CA ARG A 54 -17.98 4.72 -13.19
C ARG A 54 -17.77 5.45 -11.88
N ILE A 55 -16.63 6.10 -11.68
CA ILE A 55 -16.29 6.84 -10.45
C ILE A 55 -17.37 7.88 -10.12
N PHE A 56 -17.88 8.61 -11.10
CA PHE A 56 -18.84 9.69 -10.90
C PHE A 56 -20.33 9.24 -10.85
N LYS A 57 -20.61 7.92 -10.95
CA LYS A 57 -21.99 7.44 -10.87
C LYS A 57 -22.42 7.30 -9.42
N LYS A 58 -23.23 8.25 -8.91
CA LYS A 58 -23.87 8.13 -7.60
C LYS A 58 -24.76 6.88 -7.58
N ARG A 59 -24.65 6.09 -6.51
CA ARG A 59 -25.52 4.94 -6.21
C ARG A 59 -26.07 5.06 -4.81
N ASN A 60 -27.32 4.67 -4.65
CA ASN A 60 -27.86 4.40 -3.33
C ASN A 60 -27.17 3.15 -2.79
N VAL A 61 -26.58 3.26 -1.62
CA VAL A 61 -25.80 2.21 -0.95
C VAL A 61 -26.60 1.71 0.24
N ALA A 62 -26.66 0.40 0.42
CA ALA A 62 -27.34 -0.22 1.56
C ALA A 62 -26.69 0.20 2.89
N ASP A 63 -27.46 0.19 3.96
CA ASP A 63 -26.95 0.47 5.30
C ASP A 63 -25.87 -0.55 5.70
N GLY A 64 -24.78 -0.06 6.31
CA GLY A 64 -23.66 -0.91 6.71
C GLY A 64 -22.70 -1.31 5.57
N ALA A 65 -22.85 -0.74 4.36
CA ALA A 65 -21.98 -0.98 3.22
C ALA A 65 -21.34 0.32 2.70
N LEU A 66 -20.34 0.19 1.83
CA LEU A 66 -19.72 1.27 1.06
C LEU A 66 -20.09 1.15 -0.42
N SER A 67 -20.07 2.25 -1.15
CA SER A 67 -20.11 2.14 -2.62
C SER A 67 -18.86 1.39 -3.12
N PRO A 68 -18.90 0.74 -4.30
CA PRO A 68 -17.72 0.11 -4.88
C PRO A 68 -16.51 1.03 -4.98
N PHE A 69 -16.74 2.31 -5.27
CA PHE A 69 -15.69 3.33 -5.33
C PHE A 69 -15.18 3.71 -3.94
N GLN A 70 -16.06 3.91 -2.94
CA GLN A 70 -15.65 4.16 -1.55
C GLN A 70 -14.81 3.02 -0.97
N ALA A 71 -15.17 1.77 -1.26
CA ALA A 71 -14.37 0.61 -0.83
C ALA A 71 -13.00 0.61 -1.52
N ALA A 72 -12.93 0.94 -2.81
CA ALA A 72 -11.68 1.04 -3.55
C ALA A 72 -10.80 2.20 -3.05
N THR A 73 -11.38 3.39 -2.81
CA THR A 73 -10.63 4.52 -2.25
C THR A 73 -10.18 4.28 -0.82
N THR A 74 -10.93 3.48 -0.03
CA THR A 74 -10.50 3.08 1.30
C THR A 74 -9.32 2.11 1.24
N ALA A 75 -9.29 1.18 0.28
CA ALA A 75 -8.14 0.33 0.02
C ALA A 75 -6.93 1.15 -0.49
N LEU A 76 -7.15 2.04 -1.48
CA LEU A 76 -6.12 2.96 -1.96
C LEU A 76 -5.59 3.90 -0.87
N ALA A 77 -6.43 4.30 0.09
CA ALA A 77 -5.97 5.11 1.23
C ALA A 77 -4.92 4.38 2.07
N ALA A 78 -5.03 3.07 2.20
CA ALA A 78 -4.06 2.26 2.92
C ALA A 78 -2.79 1.99 2.11
N THR A 79 -2.92 1.71 0.81
CA THR A 79 -1.81 1.34 -0.07
C THR A 79 -1.01 2.54 -0.55
N VAL A 80 -1.68 3.62 -0.99
CA VAL A 80 -1.02 4.85 -1.46
C VAL A 80 -0.61 5.68 -0.26
N GLY A 81 0.61 5.49 0.18
CA GLY A 81 1.16 6.08 1.40
C GLY A 81 2.64 6.42 1.28
N THR A 82 3.32 6.36 2.40
CA THR A 82 4.78 6.63 2.46
C THR A 82 5.60 5.62 1.67
N GLY A 83 5.06 4.41 1.41
CA GLY A 83 5.69 3.40 0.57
C GLY A 83 5.96 3.87 -0.86
N ASN A 84 5.03 4.64 -1.44
CA ASN A 84 5.16 5.19 -2.80
C ASN A 84 6.23 6.28 -2.91
N ILE A 85 6.63 6.88 -1.80
CA ILE A 85 7.59 7.99 -1.74
C ILE A 85 8.92 7.47 -1.18
N ALA A 86 8.96 7.11 0.09
CA ALA A 86 10.16 6.62 0.76
C ALA A 86 10.58 5.23 0.27
N GLY A 87 9.62 4.35 -0.02
CA GLY A 87 9.91 3.01 -0.53
C GLY A 87 10.58 3.03 -1.90
N VAL A 88 10.13 3.91 -2.81
CA VAL A 88 10.74 4.09 -4.14
C VAL A 88 12.13 4.68 -4.01
N ALA A 89 12.30 5.71 -3.17
CA ALA A 89 13.60 6.30 -2.89
C ALA A 89 14.60 5.25 -2.36
N GLY A 90 14.17 4.43 -1.39
CA GLY A 90 14.97 3.33 -0.85
C GLY A 90 15.26 2.23 -1.86
N ALA A 91 14.34 1.93 -2.79
CA ALA A 91 14.59 0.99 -3.87
C ALA A 91 15.68 1.51 -4.81
N ILE A 92 15.60 2.78 -5.21
CA ILE A 92 16.58 3.40 -6.12
C ILE A 92 17.96 3.54 -5.46
N SER A 93 18.01 3.97 -4.19
CA SER A 93 19.29 4.18 -3.50
C SER A 93 20.06 2.88 -3.27
N ILE A 94 19.38 1.78 -2.93
CA ILE A 94 20.00 0.48 -2.65
C ILE A 94 20.05 -0.43 -3.87
N GLY A 95 19.03 -0.38 -4.72
CA GLY A 95 18.90 -1.29 -5.88
C GLY A 95 19.23 -0.62 -7.22
N GLY A 96 19.48 0.69 -7.25
CA GLY A 96 19.70 1.47 -8.47
C GLY A 96 18.41 1.76 -9.24
N PRO A 97 18.51 2.55 -10.33
CA PRO A 97 17.37 2.89 -11.19
C PRO A 97 16.62 1.65 -11.70
N GLY A 98 17.34 0.56 -11.98
CA GLY A 98 16.77 -0.71 -12.44
C GLY A 98 15.77 -1.35 -11.50
N SER A 99 15.77 -1.00 -10.20
CA SER A 99 14.78 -1.49 -9.24
C SER A 99 13.35 -1.06 -9.63
N VAL A 100 13.19 0.06 -10.31
CA VAL A 100 11.88 0.54 -10.80
C VAL A 100 11.28 -0.42 -11.84
N PHE A 101 12.10 -0.95 -12.75
CA PHE A 101 11.67 -1.98 -13.69
C PHE A 101 11.10 -3.22 -12.96
N TRP A 102 11.77 -3.66 -11.92
CA TRP A 102 11.32 -4.81 -11.13
C TRP A 102 10.06 -4.51 -10.29
N MET A 103 9.86 -3.25 -9.88
CA MET A 103 8.58 -2.80 -9.31
C MET A 103 7.45 -2.95 -10.34
N TRP A 104 7.66 -2.58 -11.62
CA TRP A 104 6.65 -2.75 -12.66
C TRP A 104 6.30 -4.22 -12.90
N ILE A 105 7.31 -5.10 -12.95
CA ILE A 105 7.08 -6.55 -13.09
C ILE A 105 6.25 -7.08 -11.93
N SER A 106 6.59 -6.71 -10.70
CA SER A 106 5.84 -7.14 -9.51
C SER A 106 4.39 -6.61 -9.53
N ALA A 107 4.17 -5.38 -9.98
CA ALA A 107 2.83 -4.80 -10.10
C ALA A 107 1.98 -5.50 -11.17
N ILE A 108 2.54 -5.77 -12.36
CA ILE A 108 1.83 -6.49 -13.42
C ILE A 108 1.34 -7.86 -12.94
N LEU A 109 2.18 -8.60 -12.23
CA LEU A 109 1.79 -9.88 -11.65
C LEU A 109 0.84 -9.71 -10.45
N GLY A 110 1.10 -8.70 -9.62
CA GLY A 110 0.29 -8.33 -8.46
C GLY A 110 -1.15 -7.96 -8.81
N MET A 111 -1.40 -7.42 -10.02
CA MET A 111 -2.77 -7.10 -10.47
C MET A 111 -3.68 -8.33 -10.48
N CYS A 112 -3.22 -9.50 -10.94
CA CYS A 112 -4.00 -10.73 -10.90
C CYS A 112 -4.14 -11.29 -9.48
N THR A 113 -3.11 -11.12 -8.66
CA THR A 113 -3.17 -11.49 -7.24
C THR A 113 -4.24 -10.66 -6.53
N LYS A 114 -4.19 -9.34 -6.65
CA LYS A 114 -5.16 -8.41 -6.04
C LYS A 114 -6.59 -8.64 -6.57
N PHE A 115 -6.74 -8.88 -7.88
CA PHE A 115 -8.03 -9.27 -8.46
C PHE A 115 -8.62 -10.50 -7.77
N THR A 116 -7.79 -11.53 -7.57
CA THR A 116 -8.21 -12.79 -6.93
C THR A 116 -8.58 -12.54 -5.47
N GLU A 117 -7.75 -11.85 -4.72
CA GLU A 117 -7.98 -11.46 -3.32
C GLU A 117 -9.32 -10.74 -3.16
N VAL A 118 -9.55 -9.69 -3.93
CA VAL A 118 -10.76 -8.87 -3.85
C VAL A 118 -11.99 -9.66 -4.27
N THR A 119 -11.90 -10.45 -5.34
CA THR A 119 -13.02 -11.30 -5.81
C THR A 119 -13.42 -12.30 -4.74
N LEU A 120 -12.46 -12.99 -4.12
CA LEU A 120 -12.72 -13.95 -3.04
C LEU A 120 -13.27 -13.26 -1.79
N ALA A 121 -12.75 -12.08 -1.43
CA ALA A 121 -13.20 -11.36 -0.25
C ALA A 121 -14.67 -10.92 -0.37
N VAL A 122 -15.10 -10.46 -1.53
CA VAL A 122 -16.50 -10.12 -1.79
C VAL A 122 -17.38 -11.35 -1.89
N TYR A 123 -16.90 -12.46 -2.45
CA TYR A 123 -17.65 -13.70 -2.59
C TYR A 123 -17.91 -14.39 -1.25
N PHE A 124 -16.91 -14.48 -0.37
CA PHE A 124 -16.98 -15.17 0.92
C PHE A 124 -17.29 -14.25 2.12
N ARG A 125 -17.62 -13.00 1.89
CA ARG A 125 -17.98 -12.06 2.95
C ARG A 125 -19.24 -12.45 3.70
N LYS A 126 -19.40 -11.86 4.90
CA LYS A 126 -20.58 -12.04 5.76
C LYS A 126 -21.12 -10.67 6.19
N LYS A 127 -22.32 -10.67 6.77
CA LYS A 127 -22.80 -9.55 7.59
C LYS A 127 -22.48 -9.82 9.04
N ASN A 128 -21.92 -8.84 9.73
CA ASN A 128 -21.74 -8.89 11.18
C ASN A 128 -23.05 -8.57 11.91
N LYS A 129 -23.04 -8.59 13.24
CA LYS A 129 -24.23 -8.32 14.06
C LYS A 129 -24.75 -6.87 13.92
N ASN A 130 -23.89 -5.95 13.50
CA ASN A 130 -24.26 -4.57 13.22
C ASN A 130 -24.83 -4.37 11.81
N GLY A 131 -24.96 -5.43 11.01
CA GLY A 131 -25.42 -5.37 9.62
C GLY A 131 -24.36 -4.95 8.61
N GLU A 132 -23.11 -4.73 9.02
CA GLU A 132 -22.01 -4.34 8.15
C GLU A 132 -21.45 -5.52 7.35
N LEU A 133 -21.04 -5.27 6.11
CA LEU A 133 -20.37 -6.25 5.27
C LEU A 133 -18.90 -6.38 5.72
N VAL A 134 -18.50 -7.61 6.11
CA VAL A 134 -17.16 -7.94 6.59
C VAL A 134 -16.56 -9.09 5.79
N GLY A 135 -15.30 -8.99 5.45
CA GLY A 135 -14.58 -9.98 4.65
C GLY A 135 -13.07 -9.77 4.71
N GLY A 136 -12.36 -10.42 3.80
CA GLY A 136 -10.91 -10.43 3.74
C GLY A 136 -10.36 -11.85 3.91
N PRO A 137 -9.02 -12.03 4.03
CA PRO A 137 -8.41 -13.35 4.09
C PRO A 137 -8.96 -14.24 5.19
N MET A 138 -9.16 -13.71 6.40
CA MET A 138 -9.72 -14.47 7.51
C MET A 138 -11.10 -15.05 7.18
N TYR A 139 -11.91 -14.35 6.38
CA TYR A 139 -13.24 -14.82 6.00
C TYR A 139 -13.22 -15.79 4.82
N TYR A 140 -12.43 -15.55 3.75
CA TYR A 140 -12.40 -16.54 2.68
C TYR A 140 -11.62 -17.81 3.04
N ILE A 141 -10.69 -17.75 4.00
CA ILE A 141 -10.07 -18.94 4.60
C ILE A 141 -11.12 -19.73 5.40
N SER A 142 -11.82 -19.05 6.33
CA SER A 142 -12.76 -19.73 7.23
C SER A 142 -14.01 -20.24 6.53
N ASN A 143 -14.47 -19.60 5.44
CA ASN A 143 -15.70 -19.95 4.72
C ASN A 143 -15.44 -20.73 3.43
N GLY A 144 -14.26 -20.61 2.84
CA GLY A 144 -13.93 -21.21 1.54
C GLY A 144 -13.08 -22.48 1.65
N LEU A 145 -12.36 -22.67 2.76
CA LEU A 145 -11.49 -23.83 2.96
C LEU A 145 -12.06 -24.82 4.00
N PRO A 146 -11.66 -26.10 3.95
CA PRO A 146 -11.98 -27.07 4.98
C PRO A 146 -11.53 -26.61 6.37
N LYS A 147 -12.26 -27.05 7.43
CA LYS A 147 -12.02 -26.64 8.83
C LYS A 147 -10.56 -26.78 9.31
N LYS A 148 -9.82 -27.77 8.77
CA LYS A 148 -8.40 -27.96 9.10
C LYS A 148 -7.50 -26.77 8.79
N TRP A 149 -7.93 -25.85 7.91
CA TRP A 149 -7.17 -24.67 7.52
C TRP A 149 -7.54 -23.40 8.34
N ILE A 150 -8.49 -23.50 9.27
CA ILE A 150 -9.01 -22.35 10.00
C ILE A 150 -7.91 -21.61 10.80
N PHE A 151 -6.86 -22.32 11.22
CA PHE A 151 -5.73 -21.74 11.92
C PHE A 151 -5.03 -20.64 11.11
N LEU A 152 -5.05 -20.74 9.76
CA LEU A 152 -4.51 -19.69 8.89
C LEU A 152 -5.33 -18.39 8.98
N ALA A 153 -6.66 -18.49 9.18
CA ALA A 153 -7.51 -17.31 9.37
C ALA A 153 -7.16 -16.56 10.66
N TYR A 154 -6.98 -17.32 11.76
CA TYR A 154 -6.57 -16.76 13.04
C TYR A 154 -5.14 -16.20 12.98
N ALA A 155 -4.20 -16.89 12.32
CA ALA A 155 -2.84 -16.42 12.13
C ALA A 155 -2.81 -15.09 11.36
N PHE A 156 -3.55 -15.02 10.22
CA PHE A 156 -3.68 -13.79 9.43
C PHE A 156 -4.21 -12.62 10.28
N ALA A 157 -5.31 -12.83 11.00
CA ALA A 157 -5.95 -11.79 11.80
C ALA A 157 -5.04 -11.33 12.97
N THR A 158 -4.32 -12.25 13.61
CA THR A 158 -3.36 -11.94 14.68
C THR A 158 -2.20 -11.09 14.15
N PHE A 159 -1.58 -11.51 13.05
CA PHE A 159 -0.51 -10.72 12.42
C PHE A 159 -1.01 -9.35 11.97
N GLY A 160 -2.25 -9.28 11.44
CA GLY A 160 -2.89 -8.03 11.07
C GLY A 160 -3.01 -7.06 12.23
N VAL A 161 -3.50 -7.51 13.40
CA VAL A 161 -3.61 -6.67 14.60
C VAL A 161 -2.24 -6.16 15.07
N LEU A 162 -1.19 -6.99 14.97
CA LEU A 162 0.16 -6.59 15.40
C LEU A 162 0.81 -5.58 14.42
N THR A 163 0.57 -5.76 13.12
CA THR A 163 1.13 -4.91 12.07
C THR A 163 0.57 -3.50 12.08
N VAL A 164 -0.72 -3.33 12.36
CA VAL A 164 -1.37 -2.02 12.16
C VAL A 164 -0.83 -0.93 13.08
N PHE A 165 -0.34 -1.27 14.27
CA PHE A 165 0.21 -0.29 15.21
C PHE A 165 1.53 0.33 14.74
N GLY A 166 2.40 -0.45 14.11
CA GLY A 166 3.65 0.03 13.55
C GLY A 166 3.48 0.52 12.12
N THR A 167 3.40 -0.40 11.15
CA THR A 167 3.36 -0.05 9.70
C THR A 167 2.17 0.83 9.34
N GLY A 168 1.00 0.55 9.92
CA GLY A 168 -0.24 1.28 9.62
C GLY A 168 -0.39 2.61 10.34
N ASN A 169 0.31 2.85 11.45
CA ASN A 169 0.13 4.04 12.28
C ASN A 169 1.46 4.74 12.61
N ALA A 170 2.25 4.21 13.54
CA ALA A 170 3.39 4.92 14.11
C ALA A 170 4.40 5.39 13.05
N THR A 171 4.70 4.56 12.04
CA THR A 171 5.60 4.91 10.95
C THR A 171 5.05 6.01 10.05
N GLN A 172 3.72 6.02 9.85
CA GLN A 172 3.05 7.05 9.07
C GLN A 172 3.10 8.39 9.80
N VAL A 173 2.83 8.40 11.11
CA VAL A 173 2.90 9.62 11.91
C VAL A 173 4.33 10.14 11.99
N ASN A 174 5.33 9.26 12.12
CA ASN A 174 6.73 9.65 12.06
C ASN A 174 7.08 10.35 10.72
N THR A 175 6.53 9.87 9.62
CA THR A 175 6.69 10.54 8.31
C THR A 175 5.99 11.90 8.27
N ILE A 176 4.80 12.04 8.90
CA ILE A 176 4.12 13.34 9.01
C ILE A 176 5.00 14.33 9.77
N THR A 177 5.54 13.94 10.92
CA THR A 177 6.42 14.81 11.72
C THR A 177 7.68 15.19 10.96
N ALA A 178 8.31 14.24 10.27
CA ALA A 178 9.49 14.50 9.46
C ALA A 178 9.20 15.50 8.32
N ALA A 179 8.10 15.31 7.58
CA ALA A 179 7.72 16.20 6.48
C ALA A 179 7.41 17.62 6.96
N ILE A 180 6.70 17.76 8.08
CA ILE A 180 6.41 19.08 8.67
C ILE A 180 7.68 19.74 9.17
N ASN A 181 8.57 19.01 9.86
CA ASN A 181 9.84 19.55 10.34
C ASN A 181 10.71 20.06 9.18
N VAL A 182 10.86 19.30 8.09
CA VAL A 182 11.59 19.73 6.89
C VAL A 182 11.03 21.05 6.33
N ALA A 183 9.69 21.18 6.30
CA ALA A 183 9.06 22.41 5.84
C ALA A 183 9.35 23.58 6.79
N LEU A 184 9.25 23.38 8.11
CA LEU A 184 9.51 24.43 9.12
C LEU A 184 10.99 24.84 9.19
N GLU A 185 11.91 23.89 9.01
CA GLU A 185 13.36 24.15 8.90
C GLU A 185 13.66 25.04 7.69
N GLY A 186 13.03 24.79 6.55
CA GLY A 186 13.18 25.59 5.33
C GLY A 186 12.80 27.07 5.51
N TYR A 187 11.94 27.39 6.49
CA TYR A 187 11.56 28.75 6.87
C TYR A 187 12.28 29.26 8.13
N GLY A 188 13.24 28.52 8.68
CA GLY A 188 13.99 28.93 9.88
C GLY A 188 13.18 28.93 11.18
N ILE A 189 12.00 28.31 11.19
CA ILE A 189 11.11 28.24 12.40
C ILE A 189 11.63 27.22 13.39
N VAL A 190 12.24 26.13 12.91
CA VAL A 190 12.81 25.04 13.71
C VAL A 190 14.27 24.84 13.34
N LYS A 191 15.10 24.46 14.32
CA LYS A 191 16.50 24.09 14.06
C LYS A 191 16.57 22.71 13.40
N SER A 192 17.66 22.45 12.71
CA SER A 192 17.95 21.15 12.09
C SER A 192 17.79 20.00 13.09
N GLY A 193 16.98 19.00 12.73
CA GLY A 193 16.61 17.88 13.60
C GLY A 193 15.21 17.98 14.22
N GLY A 194 14.47 19.06 13.94
CA GLY A 194 13.10 19.24 14.40
C GLY A 194 12.95 19.64 15.88
N SER A 195 11.71 19.65 16.37
CA SER A 195 11.38 19.99 17.76
C SER A 195 10.49 18.92 18.38
N GLN A 196 10.93 18.37 19.51
CA GLN A 196 10.16 17.37 20.27
C GLN A 196 8.77 17.90 20.68
N THR A 197 8.69 19.19 21.05
CA THR A 197 7.42 19.84 21.40
C THR A 197 6.49 19.91 20.20
N ILE A 198 6.99 20.27 19.02
CA ILE A 198 6.21 20.32 17.79
C ILE A 198 5.75 18.92 17.42
N ASN A 199 6.63 17.91 17.50
CA ASN A 199 6.28 16.52 17.24
C ASN A 199 5.14 16.03 18.14
N LEU A 200 5.17 16.36 19.44
CA LEU A 200 4.09 16.04 20.38
C LEU A 200 2.76 16.71 19.97
N ILE A 201 2.81 18.00 19.62
CA ILE A 201 1.61 18.72 19.14
C ILE A 201 1.03 18.07 17.88
N ILE A 202 1.88 17.72 16.91
CA ILE A 202 1.46 16.99 15.70
C ILE A 202 0.83 15.66 16.07
N GLY A 203 1.46 14.88 16.97
CA GLY A 203 0.93 13.61 17.44
C GLY A 203 -0.46 13.72 18.07
N ILE A 204 -0.68 14.74 18.90
CA ILE A 204 -2.00 15.02 19.51
C ILE A 204 -3.03 15.37 18.44
N ILE A 205 -2.69 16.26 17.49
CA ILE A 205 -3.59 16.66 16.40
C ILE A 205 -3.97 15.45 15.55
N VAL A 206 -2.99 14.64 15.16
CA VAL A 206 -3.23 13.42 14.35
C VAL A 206 -4.09 12.43 15.13
N THR A 207 -3.83 12.23 16.44
CA THR A 207 -4.65 11.37 17.30
C THR A 207 -6.12 11.79 17.29
N ILE A 208 -6.40 13.08 17.46
CA ILE A 208 -7.76 13.61 17.45
C ILE A 208 -8.42 13.41 16.10
N LEU A 209 -7.73 13.75 14.99
CA LEU A 209 -8.27 13.62 13.65
C LEU A 209 -8.53 12.15 13.29
N VAL A 210 -7.61 11.25 13.59
CA VAL A 210 -7.77 9.80 13.37
C VAL A 210 -8.93 9.26 14.19
N GLY A 211 -8.99 9.61 15.49
CA GLY A 211 -10.08 9.21 16.39
C GLY A 211 -11.44 9.67 15.88
N LEU A 212 -11.56 10.93 15.46
CA LEU A 212 -12.80 11.47 14.87
C LEU A 212 -13.27 10.70 13.64
N VAL A 213 -12.36 10.26 12.79
CA VAL A 213 -12.72 9.49 11.58
C VAL A 213 -13.07 8.06 11.93
N LEU A 214 -12.19 7.35 12.65
CA LEU A 214 -12.36 5.93 12.92
C LEU A 214 -13.56 5.61 13.81
N LEU A 215 -13.77 6.38 14.90
CA LEU A 215 -14.92 6.21 15.79
C LEU A 215 -16.26 6.52 15.11
N GLY A 216 -16.24 7.22 13.97
CA GLY A 216 -17.43 7.42 13.13
C GLY A 216 -17.82 6.21 12.29
N GLY A 217 -17.06 5.10 12.37
CA GLY A 217 -17.34 3.84 11.71
C GLY A 217 -17.11 3.86 10.19
N ILE A 218 -17.48 2.76 9.54
CA ILE A 218 -17.15 2.48 8.14
C ILE A 218 -17.67 3.54 7.16
N LYS A 219 -18.87 4.10 7.40
CA LYS A 219 -19.44 5.17 6.55
C LYS A 219 -18.59 6.42 6.55
N ARG A 220 -18.11 6.85 7.74
CA ARG A 220 -17.25 8.03 7.85
C ARG A 220 -15.88 7.78 7.22
N ILE A 221 -15.30 6.62 7.45
CA ILE A 221 -14.05 6.20 6.79
C ILE A 221 -14.20 6.30 5.27
N GLY A 222 -15.23 5.67 4.68
CA GLY A 222 -15.48 5.71 3.24
C GLY A 222 -15.71 7.12 2.70
N THR A 223 -16.43 7.98 3.43
CA THR A 223 -16.68 9.37 3.00
C THR A 223 -15.41 10.23 3.02
N VAL A 224 -14.54 10.01 4.00
CA VAL A 224 -13.26 10.73 4.10
C VAL A 224 -12.30 10.26 3.01
N THR A 225 -12.13 8.95 2.83
CA THR A 225 -11.21 8.38 1.84
C THR A 225 -11.64 8.68 0.41
N GLU A 226 -12.95 8.69 0.11
CA GLU A 226 -13.49 9.04 -1.21
C GLU A 226 -13.09 10.45 -1.68
N LYS A 227 -12.91 11.38 -0.74
CA LYS A 227 -12.50 12.77 -1.04
C LYS A 227 -10.98 12.94 -0.95
N LEU A 228 -10.39 12.39 0.09
CA LEU A 228 -8.97 12.56 0.40
C LEU A 228 -8.06 11.90 -0.66
N VAL A 229 -8.38 10.65 -1.05
CA VAL A 229 -7.52 9.89 -1.97
C VAL A 229 -7.41 10.51 -3.36
N PRO A 230 -8.51 10.90 -4.04
CA PRO A 230 -8.38 11.60 -5.32
C PRO A 230 -7.66 12.94 -5.19
N PHE A 231 -7.90 13.70 -4.11
CA PHE A 231 -7.24 14.98 -3.86
C PHE A 231 -5.72 14.80 -3.71
N MET A 232 -5.28 13.90 -2.82
CA MET A 232 -3.84 13.69 -2.59
C MET A 232 -3.13 13.12 -3.83
N ALA A 233 -3.77 12.19 -4.54
CA ALA A 233 -3.23 11.61 -5.76
C ALA A 233 -3.10 12.68 -6.87
N LEU A 234 -4.12 13.51 -7.06
CA LEU A 234 -4.09 14.59 -8.06
C LEU A 234 -2.99 15.61 -7.73
N LEU A 235 -2.91 16.05 -6.47
CA LEU A 235 -1.87 16.98 -6.03
C LEU A 235 -0.47 16.44 -6.32
N TYR A 236 -0.23 15.18 -5.94
CA TYR A 236 1.06 14.53 -6.15
C TYR A 236 1.38 14.34 -7.63
N VAL A 237 0.43 13.86 -8.42
CA VAL A 237 0.59 13.65 -9.88
C VAL A 237 0.92 14.96 -10.58
N VAL A 238 0.21 16.05 -10.26
CA VAL A 238 0.47 17.37 -10.85
C VAL A 238 1.88 17.87 -10.51
N LEU A 239 2.29 17.78 -9.23
CA LEU A 239 3.64 18.17 -8.81
C LEU A 239 4.71 17.32 -9.49
N ALA A 240 4.53 15.99 -9.54
CA ALA A 240 5.49 15.08 -10.13
C ALA A 240 5.62 15.26 -11.65
N LEU A 241 4.49 15.40 -12.36
CA LEU A 241 4.48 15.69 -13.79
C LEU A 241 5.18 17.02 -14.10
N GLY A 242 5.01 18.04 -13.26
CA GLY A 242 5.72 19.31 -13.43
C GLY A 242 7.24 19.13 -13.36
N VAL A 243 7.79 18.31 -12.44
CA VAL A 243 9.22 17.97 -12.43
C VAL A 243 9.65 17.30 -13.73
N VAL A 244 8.84 16.35 -14.21
CA VAL A 244 9.11 15.64 -15.47
C VAL A 244 9.11 16.60 -16.66
N PHE A 245 8.13 17.53 -16.75
CA PHE A 245 8.06 18.51 -17.83
C PHE A 245 9.23 19.51 -17.80
N LEU A 246 9.63 19.96 -16.61
CA LEU A 246 10.80 20.84 -16.47
C LEU A 246 12.12 20.16 -16.87
N ASN A 247 12.17 18.84 -16.84
CA ASN A 247 13.33 18.02 -17.16
C ASN A 247 13.07 17.06 -18.32
N ILE A 248 12.19 17.41 -19.26
CA ILE A 248 11.72 16.51 -20.32
C ILE A 248 12.85 15.90 -21.15
N ASN A 249 13.94 16.66 -21.36
CA ASN A 249 15.11 16.22 -22.11
C ASN A 249 15.86 15.04 -21.46
N ARG A 250 15.70 14.85 -20.13
CA ARG A 250 16.33 13.75 -19.39
C ARG A 250 15.49 12.47 -19.37
N VAL A 251 14.21 12.58 -19.73
CA VAL A 251 13.27 11.45 -19.65
C VAL A 251 13.73 10.23 -20.45
N PRO A 252 14.20 10.36 -21.72
CA PRO A 252 14.69 9.20 -22.49
C PRO A 252 15.89 8.51 -21.83
N GLU A 253 16.85 9.29 -21.32
CA GLU A 253 18.02 8.77 -20.60
C GLU A 253 17.61 8.05 -19.31
N VAL A 254 16.67 8.61 -18.55
CA VAL A 254 16.14 8.02 -17.32
C VAL A 254 15.45 6.70 -17.58
N PHE A 255 14.58 6.60 -18.61
CA PHE A 255 13.98 5.32 -19.00
C PHE A 255 15.03 4.30 -19.47
N GLY A 256 16.03 4.76 -20.21
CA GLY A 256 17.18 3.95 -20.58
C GLY A 256 17.92 3.40 -19.35
N SER A 257 18.17 4.23 -18.34
CA SER A 257 18.83 3.84 -17.09
C SER A 257 18.00 2.85 -16.27
N ILE A 258 16.68 2.98 -16.29
CA ILE A 258 15.76 2.04 -15.62
C ILE A 258 15.83 0.67 -16.29
N ILE A 259 15.67 0.61 -17.62
CA ILE A 259 15.63 -0.67 -18.35
C ILE A 259 17.02 -1.32 -18.36
N TYR A 260 18.06 -0.57 -18.73
CA TYR A 260 19.41 -1.11 -18.77
C TYR A 260 19.94 -1.46 -17.38
N GLY A 261 19.68 -0.60 -16.39
CA GLY A 261 20.07 -0.78 -14.99
C GLY A 261 19.36 -1.96 -14.31
N ALA A 262 18.22 -2.41 -14.83
CA ALA A 262 17.52 -3.58 -14.31
C ALA A 262 18.36 -4.86 -14.42
N PHE A 263 19.22 -4.95 -15.44
CA PHE A 263 20.06 -6.11 -15.73
C PHE A 263 21.55 -5.80 -15.52
N ASN A 264 21.94 -4.53 -15.62
CA ASN A 264 23.33 -4.05 -15.50
C ASN A 264 23.46 -2.92 -14.47
N PRO A 265 23.13 -3.13 -13.17
CA PRO A 265 23.12 -2.04 -12.19
C PRO A 265 24.48 -1.39 -11.99
N ARG A 266 25.59 -2.15 -12.13
CA ARG A 266 26.96 -1.62 -12.04
C ARG A 266 27.22 -0.47 -13.01
N ALA A 267 26.74 -0.60 -14.23
CA ALA A 267 27.00 0.36 -15.30
C ALA A 267 26.31 1.71 -15.06
N VAL A 268 25.14 1.71 -14.41
CA VAL A 268 24.34 2.92 -14.16
C VAL A 268 24.55 3.55 -12.79
N THR A 269 25.27 2.85 -11.88
CA THR A 269 25.51 3.31 -10.50
C THR A 269 27.00 3.53 -10.19
N GLY A 270 27.86 3.64 -11.23
CA GLY A 270 29.29 3.80 -11.05
C GLY A 270 29.96 2.64 -10.32
N GLY A 271 29.40 1.44 -10.42
CA GLY A 271 29.96 0.23 -9.78
C GLY A 271 29.48 0.00 -8.34
N VAL A 272 28.79 0.93 -7.72
CA VAL A 272 28.36 0.84 -6.30
C VAL A 272 27.39 -0.33 -6.10
N ILE A 273 26.41 -0.52 -7.01
CA ILE A 273 25.45 -1.62 -6.92
C ILE A 273 25.94 -2.79 -7.75
N GLY A 274 26.54 -3.77 -7.07
CA GLY A 274 27.29 -4.84 -7.69
C GLY A 274 26.47 -6.00 -8.24
N SER A 275 25.16 -6.09 -7.96
CA SER A 275 24.38 -7.29 -8.25
C SER A 275 23.02 -6.99 -8.85
N PHE A 276 22.74 -7.62 -9.99
CA PHE A 276 21.41 -7.71 -10.59
C PHE A 276 20.34 -8.22 -9.60
N PHE A 277 20.68 -9.25 -8.81
CA PHE A 277 19.75 -9.78 -7.79
C PHE A 277 19.40 -8.76 -6.72
N LEU A 278 20.29 -7.84 -6.38
CA LEU A 278 20.00 -6.78 -5.42
C LEU A 278 18.97 -5.80 -5.98
N SER A 279 19.14 -5.37 -7.24
CA SER A 279 18.19 -4.52 -7.95
C SER A 279 16.80 -5.17 -8.04
N MET A 280 16.77 -6.44 -8.45
CA MET A 280 15.53 -7.22 -8.53
C MET A 280 14.88 -7.39 -7.15
N LYS A 281 15.64 -7.81 -6.13
CA LYS A 281 15.13 -8.00 -4.77
C LYS A 281 14.51 -6.70 -4.22
N LYS A 282 15.22 -5.59 -4.35
CA LYS A 282 14.75 -4.30 -3.84
C LYS A 282 13.53 -3.79 -4.61
N GLY A 283 13.52 -3.92 -5.94
CA GLY A 283 12.38 -3.52 -6.76
C GLY A 283 11.13 -4.35 -6.46
N VAL A 284 11.22 -5.68 -6.46
CA VAL A 284 10.09 -6.56 -6.17
C VAL A 284 9.57 -6.34 -4.75
N SER A 285 10.46 -6.33 -3.74
CA SER A 285 10.06 -6.14 -2.35
C SER A 285 9.34 -4.80 -2.13
N ARG A 286 9.88 -3.70 -2.67
CA ARG A 286 9.27 -2.38 -2.50
C ARG A 286 8.01 -2.18 -3.36
N GLY A 287 7.93 -2.84 -4.52
CA GLY A 287 6.70 -2.88 -5.32
C GLY A 287 5.57 -3.57 -4.58
N ILE A 288 5.82 -4.76 -4.01
CA ILE A 288 4.82 -5.50 -3.23
C ILE A 288 4.45 -4.76 -1.94
N PHE A 289 5.44 -4.17 -1.25
CA PHE A 289 5.19 -3.37 -0.05
C PHE A 289 4.27 -2.18 -0.35
N SER A 290 4.42 -1.52 -1.51
CA SER A 290 3.59 -0.40 -1.91
C SER A 290 2.16 -0.82 -2.24
N ASN A 291 1.97 -1.78 -3.16
CA ASN A 291 0.64 -2.14 -3.66
C ASN A 291 -0.07 -3.22 -2.83
N GLU A 292 0.61 -3.79 -1.84
CA GLU A 292 0.08 -4.81 -0.92
C GLU A 292 -0.52 -6.05 -1.61
N ALA A 293 -0.19 -6.34 -2.89
CA ALA A 293 -0.70 -7.50 -3.60
C ALA A 293 -0.07 -8.79 -3.05
N GLY A 294 -0.91 -9.69 -2.55
CA GLY A 294 -0.49 -10.92 -1.89
C GLY A 294 -0.36 -10.81 -0.37
N LEU A 295 -0.45 -9.59 0.20
CA LEU A 295 -0.47 -9.39 1.66
C LEU A 295 -1.86 -9.64 2.27
N GLY A 296 -2.94 -9.49 1.48
CA GLY A 296 -4.31 -9.76 1.93
C GLY A 296 -5.00 -8.59 2.65
N THR A 297 -4.39 -7.43 2.72
CA THR A 297 -4.90 -6.24 3.44
C THR A 297 -6.01 -5.53 2.68
N GLY A 298 -5.78 -5.12 1.44
CA GLY A 298 -6.76 -4.40 0.60
C GLY A 298 -8.13 -5.09 0.47
N PRO A 299 -8.22 -6.43 0.29
CA PRO A 299 -9.49 -7.16 0.26
C PRO A 299 -10.40 -6.92 1.46
N ILE A 300 -9.87 -6.53 2.62
CA ILE A 300 -10.66 -6.23 3.83
C ILE A 300 -11.57 -5.02 3.59
N ALA A 301 -11.05 -3.94 2.99
CA ALA A 301 -11.86 -2.77 2.62
C ALA A 301 -12.82 -3.09 1.48
N HIS A 302 -12.35 -3.77 0.44
CA HIS A 302 -13.17 -4.13 -0.71
C HIS A 302 -14.36 -5.03 -0.39
N ALA A 303 -14.27 -5.86 0.64
CA ALA A 303 -15.38 -6.70 1.09
C ALA A 303 -16.60 -5.90 1.55
N SER A 304 -16.41 -4.64 1.97
CA SER A 304 -17.49 -3.75 2.39
C SER A 304 -18.26 -3.11 1.23
N ALA A 305 -17.87 -3.36 -0.03
CA ALA A 305 -18.52 -2.78 -1.20
C ALA A 305 -19.93 -3.32 -1.42
N ASP A 306 -20.91 -2.45 -1.62
CA ASP A 306 -22.27 -2.83 -2.02
C ASP A 306 -22.32 -3.26 -3.49
N THR A 307 -22.04 -4.51 -3.73
CA THR A 307 -22.06 -5.12 -5.06
C THR A 307 -22.50 -6.58 -5.02
N GLY A 308 -23.36 -6.97 -5.94
CA GLY A 308 -23.72 -8.39 -6.15
C GLY A 308 -22.76 -9.13 -7.11
N LYS A 309 -21.79 -8.43 -7.73
CA LYS A 309 -20.87 -9.01 -8.70
C LYS A 309 -19.42 -8.93 -8.18
N PRO A 310 -18.89 -10.00 -7.52
CA PRO A 310 -17.53 -10.01 -6.94
C PRO A 310 -16.43 -9.62 -7.93
N VAL A 311 -16.53 -10.09 -9.18
CA VAL A 311 -15.58 -9.81 -10.26
C VAL A 311 -15.49 -8.31 -10.57
N LYS A 312 -16.61 -7.57 -10.51
CA LYS A 312 -16.58 -6.10 -10.73
C LYS A 312 -15.77 -5.39 -9.65
N GLN A 313 -15.83 -5.86 -8.41
CA GLN A 313 -14.99 -5.32 -7.35
C GLN A 313 -13.54 -5.77 -7.53
N GLY A 314 -13.30 -6.99 -7.99
CA GLY A 314 -11.96 -7.47 -8.35
C GLY A 314 -11.25 -6.59 -9.38
N PHE A 315 -11.98 -5.98 -10.32
CA PHE A 315 -11.40 -5.01 -11.26
C PHE A 315 -10.89 -3.74 -10.57
N PHE A 316 -11.53 -3.29 -9.49
CA PHE A 316 -10.97 -2.20 -8.69
C PHE A 316 -9.65 -2.60 -8.02
N GLY A 317 -9.45 -3.88 -7.65
CA GLY A 317 -8.16 -4.36 -7.18
C GLY A 317 -7.06 -4.28 -8.25
N VAL A 318 -7.38 -4.55 -9.52
CA VAL A 318 -6.44 -4.34 -10.65
C VAL A 318 -6.11 -2.86 -10.80
N PHE A 319 -7.13 -1.99 -10.77
CA PHE A 319 -6.95 -0.54 -10.82
C PHE A 319 -6.11 0.00 -9.68
N GLU A 320 -6.31 -0.51 -8.47
CA GLU A 320 -5.55 -0.14 -7.27
C GLU A 320 -4.05 -0.35 -7.48
N VAL A 321 -3.63 -1.56 -7.87
CA VAL A 321 -2.21 -1.87 -8.11
C VAL A 321 -1.64 -1.04 -9.27
N PHE A 322 -2.42 -0.81 -10.32
CA PHE A 322 -2.02 0.05 -11.44
C PHE A 322 -1.79 1.49 -10.98
N ALA A 323 -2.75 2.08 -10.28
CA ALA A 323 -2.66 3.46 -9.81
C ALA A 323 -1.51 3.65 -8.81
N ASP A 324 -1.35 2.71 -7.87
CA ASP A 324 -0.31 2.74 -6.85
C ASP A 324 1.09 2.64 -7.47
N THR A 325 1.38 1.54 -8.13
CA THR A 325 2.76 1.24 -8.51
C THR A 325 3.10 1.71 -9.92
N ILE A 326 2.23 1.44 -10.92
CA ILE A 326 2.56 1.83 -12.30
C ILE A 326 2.48 3.36 -12.45
N VAL A 327 1.54 4.04 -11.78
CA VAL A 327 1.42 5.49 -11.89
C VAL A 327 2.24 6.19 -10.81
N ILE A 328 1.88 6.07 -9.53
CA ILE A 328 2.44 6.91 -8.46
C ILE A 328 3.92 6.58 -8.20
N CYS A 329 4.28 5.28 -8.05
CA CYS A 329 5.69 4.93 -7.83
C CYS A 329 6.59 5.30 -9.03
N THR A 330 6.08 5.16 -10.27
CA THR A 330 6.83 5.60 -11.46
C THR A 330 7.06 7.10 -11.46
N LEU A 331 6.03 7.89 -11.12
CA LEU A 331 6.19 9.34 -11.02
C LEU A 331 7.21 9.72 -9.94
N THR A 332 7.20 9.07 -8.78
CA THR A 332 8.22 9.27 -7.74
C THR A 332 9.62 8.96 -8.27
N ALA A 333 9.77 7.83 -8.97
CA ALA A 333 11.05 7.46 -9.58
C ALA A 333 11.53 8.53 -10.59
N LEU A 334 10.62 9.03 -11.43
CA LEU A 334 10.92 10.09 -12.38
C LEU A 334 11.29 11.41 -11.69
N VAL A 335 10.61 11.78 -10.59
CA VAL A 335 10.99 12.95 -9.77
C VAL A 335 12.44 12.82 -9.30
N ILE A 336 12.83 11.69 -8.74
CA ILE A 336 14.17 11.45 -8.23
C ILE A 336 15.20 11.48 -9.38
N LEU A 337 14.94 10.70 -10.44
CA LEU A 337 15.92 10.48 -11.50
C LEU A 337 16.03 11.64 -12.48
N CYS A 338 14.92 12.33 -12.81
CA CYS A 338 14.93 13.44 -13.74
C CYS A 338 15.41 14.77 -13.11
N SER A 339 15.17 15.00 -11.79
CA SER A 339 15.57 16.25 -11.13
C SER A 339 17.08 16.48 -11.06
N GLY A 340 17.87 15.40 -11.16
CA GLY A 340 19.33 15.47 -11.01
C GLY A 340 19.78 15.65 -9.56
N VAL A 341 18.95 15.27 -8.60
CA VAL A 341 19.35 15.19 -7.20
C VAL A 341 20.46 14.16 -7.04
N ASN A 342 21.38 14.43 -6.11
CA ASN A 342 22.43 13.47 -5.78
C ASN A 342 21.82 12.25 -5.07
N ILE A 343 22.00 11.06 -5.64
CA ILE A 343 21.46 9.82 -5.10
C ILE A 343 22.56 9.10 -4.32
N PRO A 344 22.39 8.85 -3.01
CA PRO A 344 23.39 8.15 -2.20
C PRO A 344 23.34 6.65 -2.47
N PHE A 345 23.82 6.21 -3.65
CA PHE A 345 23.85 4.80 -3.99
C PHE A 345 24.62 3.97 -2.96
N GLY A 346 24.04 2.81 -2.59
CA GLY A 346 24.58 1.91 -1.58
C GLY A 346 24.19 2.26 -0.14
N SER A 347 23.59 3.44 0.10
CA SER A 347 23.12 3.87 1.42
C SER A 347 21.59 3.98 1.44
N PRO A 348 20.91 3.61 2.55
CA PRO A 348 19.47 3.78 2.64
C PRO A 348 19.05 5.24 2.50
N ALA A 349 18.05 5.50 1.67
CA ALA A 349 17.39 6.80 1.56
C ALA A 349 15.89 6.63 1.74
N GLY A 350 15.25 7.64 2.32
CA GLY A 350 13.82 7.69 2.57
C GLY A 350 13.13 8.78 1.77
N ALA A 351 12.08 9.34 2.33
CA ALA A 351 11.26 10.38 1.70
C ALA A 351 12.04 11.68 1.43
N GLU A 352 13.09 11.95 2.21
CA GLU A 352 13.97 13.11 2.05
C GLU A 352 14.62 13.19 0.67
N LEU A 353 14.93 12.04 0.06
CA LEU A 353 15.48 12.01 -1.30
C LEU A 353 14.44 12.49 -2.34
N THR A 354 13.19 12.08 -2.19
CA THR A 354 12.11 12.54 -3.07
C THR A 354 11.81 14.02 -2.88
N ILE A 355 11.77 14.48 -1.61
CA ILE A 355 11.59 15.92 -1.29
C ILE A 355 12.71 16.74 -1.91
N SER A 356 13.96 16.28 -1.78
CA SER A 356 15.12 16.93 -2.39
C SER A 356 15.00 16.99 -3.92
N GLY A 357 14.42 15.99 -4.56
CA GLY A 357 14.11 16.01 -5.98
C GLY A 357 13.10 17.10 -6.35
N PHE A 358 12.05 17.28 -5.57
CA PHE A 358 11.10 18.38 -5.76
C PHE A 358 11.74 19.75 -5.52
N ILE A 359 12.51 19.91 -4.43
CA ILE A 359 13.23 21.16 -4.11
C ILE A 359 14.21 21.53 -5.22
N LYS A 360 14.91 20.54 -5.79
CA LYS A 360 15.85 20.76 -6.90
C LYS A 360 15.14 21.30 -8.15
N ALA A 361 13.91 20.87 -8.40
CA ALA A 361 13.15 21.30 -9.57
C ALA A 361 12.42 22.63 -9.38
N TYR A 362 11.85 22.87 -8.19
CA TYR A 362 10.95 24.01 -7.93
C TYR A 362 11.52 25.06 -6.95
N GLY A 363 12.65 24.78 -6.31
CA GLY A 363 13.17 25.59 -5.20
C GLY A 363 12.51 25.27 -3.86
N HIS A 364 12.97 25.91 -2.79
CA HIS A 364 12.57 25.61 -1.41
C HIS A 364 11.07 25.84 -1.12
N GLY A 365 10.40 26.73 -1.85
CA GLY A 365 8.96 26.99 -1.66
C GLY A 365 8.05 25.78 -1.85
N VAL A 366 8.50 24.75 -2.58
CA VAL A 366 7.71 23.52 -2.79
C VAL A 366 7.64 22.65 -1.53
N SER A 367 8.48 22.86 -0.53
CA SER A 367 8.54 22.05 0.70
C SER A 367 7.21 22.01 1.44
N VAL A 368 6.42 23.09 1.44
CA VAL A 368 5.07 23.13 2.03
C VAL A 368 4.11 22.21 1.26
N PHE A 369 4.15 22.26 -0.07
CA PHE A 369 3.27 21.42 -0.91
C PHE A 369 3.63 19.93 -0.80
N THR A 370 4.92 19.62 -0.74
CA THR A 370 5.36 18.22 -0.51
C THR A 370 4.99 17.74 0.89
N ALA A 371 5.11 18.60 1.91
CA ALA A 371 4.65 18.28 3.26
C ALA A 371 3.13 17.99 3.30
N VAL A 372 2.30 18.84 2.66
CA VAL A 372 0.86 18.63 2.56
C VAL A 372 0.53 17.31 1.85
N ALA A 373 1.21 17.01 0.75
CA ALA A 373 1.03 15.74 0.04
C ALA A 373 1.39 14.54 0.93
N MET A 374 2.56 14.58 1.57
CA MET A 374 3.01 13.49 2.44
C MET A 374 2.14 13.31 3.67
N CYS A 375 1.70 14.41 4.31
CA CYS A 375 0.75 14.35 5.41
C CYS A 375 -0.58 13.72 4.97
N SER A 376 -1.06 14.07 3.78
CA SER A 376 -2.29 13.49 3.23
C SER A 376 -2.16 11.99 2.97
N PHE A 377 -1.04 11.55 2.38
CA PHE A 377 -0.76 10.13 2.14
C PHE A 377 -0.63 9.35 3.45
N ALA A 378 0.17 9.84 4.40
CA ALA A 378 0.35 9.17 5.67
C ALA A 378 -0.96 9.12 6.47
N PHE A 379 -1.73 10.21 6.51
CA PHE A 379 -3.02 10.27 7.21
C PHE A 379 -4.04 9.32 6.59
N SER A 380 -4.13 9.25 5.25
CA SER A 380 -5.02 8.29 4.59
C SER A 380 -4.64 6.85 4.92
N THR A 381 -3.34 6.54 4.96
CA THR A 381 -2.84 5.21 5.32
C THR A 381 -3.22 4.84 6.76
N ILE A 382 -3.09 5.75 7.72
CA ILE A 382 -3.52 5.52 9.11
C ILE A 382 -5.01 5.15 9.17
N ILE A 383 -5.86 5.85 8.41
CA ILE A 383 -7.30 5.58 8.39
C ILE A 383 -7.60 4.21 7.77
N GLY A 384 -6.98 3.88 6.63
CA GLY A 384 -7.18 2.61 5.95
C GLY A 384 -6.72 1.42 6.78
N TRP A 385 -5.53 1.50 7.38
CA TRP A 385 -5.00 0.46 8.26
C TRP A 385 -5.77 0.35 9.58
N GLY A 386 -6.34 1.46 10.09
CA GLY A 386 -7.25 1.44 11.23
C GLY A 386 -8.48 0.56 10.96
N LEU A 387 -9.05 0.63 9.76
CA LEU A 387 -10.12 -0.28 9.35
C LEU A 387 -9.65 -1.73 9.28
N TYR A 388 -8.45 -2.00 8.73
CA TYR A 388 -7.91 -3.37 8.64
C TYR A 388 -7.73 -3.97 10.03
N GLY A 389 -7.12 -3.24 10.96
CA GLY A 389 -6.97 -3.69 12.34
C GLY A 389 -8.31 -3.92 13.04
N ALA A 390 -9.28 -3.02 12.85
CA ALA A 390 -10.61 -3.18 13.43
C ALA A 390 -11.31 -4.45 12.94
N ARG A 391 -11.17 -4.81 11.65
CA ARG A 391 -11.74 -6.05 11.09
C ARG A 391 -10.99 -7.31 11.54
N CYS A 392 -9.67 -7.22 11.72
CA CYS A 392 -8.88 -8.32 12.27
C CYS A 392 -9.23 -8.60 13.73
N ILE A 393 -9.33 -7.55 14.58
CA ILE A 393 -9.66 -7.71 16.00
C ILE A 393 -11.12 -8.15 16.20
N GLU A 394 -12.04 -7.69 15.34
CA GLU A 394 -13.43 -8.15 15.28
C GLU A 394 -13.52 -9.65 15.02
N PHE A 395 -12.75 -10.16 14.05
CA PHE A 395 -12.71 -11.58 13.72
C PHE A 395 -12.16 -12.44 14.87
N LEU A 396 -11.13 -11.97 15.58
CA LEU A 396 -10.50 -12.68 16.68
C LEU A 396 -11.41 -12.76 17.93
N PHE A 397 -12.16 -11.71 18.20
CA PHE A 397 -12.94 -11.58 19.44
C PHE A 397 -14.43 -11.31 19.15
N SER A 398 -14.78 -10.05 18.91
CA SER A 398 -16.17 -9.65 18.58
C SER A 398 -16.22 -8.17 18.19
N GLU A 399 -17.39 -7.70 17.75
CA GLU A 399 -17.64 -6.29 17.41
C GLU A 399 -17.49 -5.35 18.61
N LYS A 400 -17.65 -5.85 19.85
CA LYS A 400 -17.55 -5.04 21.09
C LYS A 400 -16.17 -4.44 21.31
N VAL A 401 -15.11 -5.10 20.80
CA VAL A 401 -13.72 -4.65 20.98
C VAL A 401 -13.28 -3.61 19.94
N ILE A 402 -14.07 -3.34 18.90
CA ILE A 402 -13.72 -2.41 17.83
C ILE A 402 -13.47 -0.99 18.38
N LYS A 403 -14.40 -0.46 19.19
CA LYS A 403 -14.27 0.91 19.73
C LYS A 403 -13.06 1.06 20.66
N PRO A 404 -12.84 0.21 21.69
CA PRO A 404 -11.62 0.24 22.48
C PRO A 404 -10.35 0.13 21.65
N PHE A 405 -10.34 -0.77 20.68
CA PHE A 405 -9.20 -0.91 19.77
C PHE A 405 -8.93 0.39 18.99
N MET A 406 -9.96 1.03 18.42
CA MET A 406 -9.80 2.28 17.67
C MET A 406 -9.26 3.42 18.54
N VAL A 407 -9.63 3.48 19.83
CA VAL A 407 -9.08 4.46 20.77
C VAL A 407 -7.58 4.20 20.98
N VAL A 408 -7.20 2.96 21.30
CA VAL A 408 -5.79 2.59 21.52
C VAL A 408 -4.98 2.82 20.25
N TYR A 409 -5.52 2.43 19.09
CA TYR A 409 -4.89 2.66 17.80
C TYR A 409 -4.67 4.14 17.50
N SER A 410 -5.66 5.01 17.81
CA SER A 410 -5.52 6.45 17.61
C SER A 410 -4.44 7.06 18.52
N LEU A 411 -4.38 6.63 19.77
CA LEU A 411 -3.35 7.09 20.74
C LEU A 411 -1.93 6.69 20.31
N MET A 412 -1.78 5.62 19.53
CA MET A 412 -0.47 5.22 18.98
C MET A 412 0.18 6.30 18.12
N ALA A 413 -0.60 7.24 17.58
CA ALA A 413 -0.08 8.38 16.84
C ALA A 413 0.87 9.27 17.67
N ILE A 414 0.62 9.41 18.98
CA ILE A 414 1.52 10.15 19.88
C ILE A 414 2.87 9.44 19.98
N VAL A 415 2.86 8.11 20.09
CA VAL A 415 4.08 7.29 20.14
C VAL A 415 4.86 7.44 18.83
N GLY A 416 4.18 7.34 17.68
CA GLY A 416 4.78 7.52 16.36
C GLY A 416 5.39 8.90 16.13
N ALA A 417 4.82 9.94 16.76
CA ALA A 417 5.32 11.31 16.64
C ALA A 417 6.55 11.57 17.52
N THR A 418 6.68 10.91 18.68
CA THR A 418 7.61 11.31 19.73
C THR A 418 8.75 10.33 20.01
N MET A 419 8.64 9.09 19.54
CA MET A 419 9.60 8.02 19.82
C MET A 419 10.43 7.66 18.60
N ASP A 420 11.65 7.18 18.83
CA ASP A 420 12.41 6.46 17.82
C ASP A 420 11.75 5.08 17.58
N LEU A 421 11.38 4.82 16.35
CA LEU A 421 10.58 3.65 15.99
C LEU A 421 11.42 2.42 15.62
N GLY A 422 12.74 2.52 15.53
CA GLY A 422 13.67 1.49 15.05
C GLY A 422 13.18 0.05 15.17
N LEU A 423 13.21 -0.51 16.38
CA LEU A 423 12.78 -1.90 16.62
C LEU A 423 11.27 -2.12 16.38
N LEU A 424 10.43 -1.13 16.70
CA LEU A 424 8.98 -1.23 16.47
C LEU A 424 8.66 -1.32 14.96
N TRP A 425 9.37 -0.54 14.15
CA TRP A 425 9.28 -0.65 12.70
C TRP A 425 9.64 -2.05 12.21
N ASP A 426 10.82 -2.55 12.62
CA ASP A 426 11.32 -3.85 12.17
C ASP A 426 10.39 -5.00 12.55
N ILE A 427 9.83 -4.97 13.76
CA ILE A 427 8.86 -5.97 14.22
C ILE A 427 7.56 -5.88 13.41
N SER A 428 7.04 -4.68 13.21
CA SER A 428 5.81 -4.47 12.46
C SER A 428 5.94 -4.90 10.99
N ASP A 429 7.08 -4.59 10.37
CA ASP A 429 7.40 -5.01 9.00
C ASP A 429 7.50 -6.54 8.89
N THR A 430 8.03 -7.20 9.91
CA THR A 430 8.07 -8.67 10.00
C THR A 430 6.66 -9.26 10.03
N PHE A 431 5.76 -8.73 10.87
CA PHE A 431 4.38 -9.21 10.93
C PHE A 431 3.60 -8.90 9.64
N ASN A 432 3.88 -7.76 9.00
CA ASN A 432 3.32 -7.44 7.69
C ASN A 432 3.67 -8.50 6.64
N GLY A 433 4.94 -8.91 6.59
CA GLY A 433 5.36 -9.99 5.70
C GLY A 433 4.77 -11.36 6.06
N LEU A 434 4.61 -11.66 7.37
CA LEU A 434 4.01 -12.90 7.85
C LEU A 434 2.54 -13.04 7.44
N MET A 435 1.80 -11.95 7.30
CA MET A 435 0.41 -11.98 6.79
C MET A 435 0.30 -12.58 5.39
N ALA A 436 1.33 -12.42 4.57
CA ALA A 436 1.33 -12.96 3.21
C ALA A 436 1.23 -14.49 3.19
N ILE A 437 1.83 -15.19 4.14
CA ILE A 437 1.90 -16.66 4.14
C ILE A 437 0.50 -17.29 4.15
N PRO A 438 -0.36 -17.05 5.16
CA PRO A 438 -1.71 -17.62 5.17
C PRO A 438 -2.55 -17.15 3.97
N ASN A 439 -2.34 -15.93 3.51
CA ASN A 439 -3.04 -15.39 2.35
C ASN A 439 -2.67 -16.11 1.05
N LEU A 440 -1.38 -16.25 0.75
CA LEU A 440 -0.90 -16.91 -0.48
C LEU A 440 -1.33 -18.38 -0.55
N ILE A 441 -1.31 -19.09 0.59
CA ILE A 441 -1.82 -20.47 0.67
C ILE A 441 -3.32 -20.50 0.29
N ALA A 442 -4.09 -19.58 0.85
CA ALA A 442 -5.51 -19.50 0.55
C ALA A 442 -5.80 -19.14 -0.91
N LEU A 443 -5.06 -18.20 -1.48
CA LEU A 443 -5.19 -17.81 -2.90
C LEU A 443 -4.90 -18.97 -3.83
N PHE A 444 -3.86 -19.75 -3.53
CA PHE A 444 -3.53 -20.94 -4.31
C PHE A 444 -4.64 -21.97 -4.25
N LEU A 445 -5.14 -22.27 -3.05
CA LEU A 445 -6.20 -23.29 -2.84
C LEU A 445 -7.57 -22.85 -3.40
N LEU A 446 -7.88 -21.54 -3.36
CA LEU A 446 -9.16 -20.97 -3.82
C LEU A 446 -9.10 -20.42 -5.25
N ALA A 447 -7.98 -20.54 -5.95
CA ALA A 447 -7.80 -20.02 -7.30
C ALA A 447 -8.93 -20.45 -8.27
N ASN A 448 -9.36 -21.72 -8.20
CA ASN A 448 -10.42 -22.25 -9.04
C ASN A 448 -11.76 -21.52 -8.85
N VAL A 449 -12.06 -21.06 -7.63
CA VAL A 449 -13.28 -20.29 -7.34
C VAL A 449 -13.24 -18.95 -8.06
N ALA A 450 -12.13 -18.21 -7.95
CA ALA A 450 -11.97 -16.93 -8.62
C ALA A 450 -12.02 -17.05 -10.15
N ILE A 451 -11.40 -18.11 -10.70
CA ILE A 451 -11.39 -18.39 -12.15
C ILE A 451 -12.82 -18.70 -12.63
N LYS A 452 -13.57 -19.52 -11.89
CA LYS A 452 -14.97 -19.84 -12.19
C LYS A 452 -15.82 -18.58 -12.22
N LEU A 453 -15.76 -17.77 -11.17
CA LEU A 453 -16.50 -16.49 -11.07
C LEU A 453 -16.16 -15.54 -12.23
N LYS A 454 -14.87 -15.44 -12.59
CA LYS A 454 -14.44 -14.63 -13.74
C LYS A 454 -15.04 -15.15 -15.06
N ASN A 455 -15.02 -16.45 -15.29
CA ASN A 455 -15.56 -17.05 -16.53
C ASN A 455 -17.07 -16.83 -16.62
N GLU A 456 -17.81 -17.13 -15.56
CA GLU A 456 -19.27 -16.89 -15.48
C GLU A 456 -19.63 -15.41 -15.73
N TYR A 457 -18.82 -14.48 -15.20
CA TYR A 457 -19.01 -13.06 -15.41
C TYR A 457 -18.92 -12.69 -16.90
N PHE A 458 -17.87 -13.14 -17.60
CA PHE A 458 -17.68 -12.80 -19.00
C PHE A 458 -18.63 -13.57 -19.95
N GLU A 459 -19.05 -14.78 -19.59
CA GLU A 459 -20.08 -15.53 -20.31
C GLU A 459 -21.46 -14.88 -20.20
N GLY A 460 -21.79 -14.35 -19.01
CA GLY A 460 -23.04 -13.61 -18.78
C GLY A 460 -23.10 -12.27 -19.51
N GLU A 461 -22.00 -11.51 -19.57
CA GLU A 461 -21.94 -10.25 -20.32
C GLU A 461 -21.99 -10.47 -21.86
N GLY A 462 -21.57 -11.64 -22.35
CA GLY A 462 -21.70 -12.03 -23.77
C GLY A 462 -23.15 -12.31 -24.18
N LYS A 463 -24.05 -12.60 -23.23
CA LYS A 463 -25.48 -12.83 -23.48
C LYS A 463 -26.35 -11.57 -23.34
N GLU A 464 -25.82 -10.51 -22.70
CA GLU A 464 -26.50 -9.20 -22.56
C GLU A 464 -26.19 -8.23 -23.72
N LYS A 465 -25.36 -8.62 -24.69
CA LYS A 465 -25.06 -7.88 -25.93
C LYS A 465 -25.74 -8.52 -27.11
#